data_49fbd7c7e72cb75bec2343e8e698fe67
#
_entry.id   49fbd7c7e72cb75bec2343e8e698fe67
#
_cell.length_a   1.000
_cell.length_b   1.000
_cell.length_c   1.000
_cell.angle_alpha   90.00
_cell.angle_beta   90.00
_cell.angle_gamma   90.00
#
_symmetry.space_group_name_H-M   'P 1'
#
loop_
_entity.id
_entity.type
_entity.pdbx_description
1 polymer ?
#
loop_
_entity_poly.entity_id
_entity_poly.type
_entity_poly.pdbx_seq_one_letter_code
_entity_poly.pdbx_strand_id
1 'polypeptide(L)'
;MTNATTTEMDQTTGLYDMTNLEKMKDLGTHAPEAMKAFVAFDKAALAAGAIPVKYKELMAMAVAFTTQCPYCIELHTNKAREYGASDPEIAESV
;
A
#
# COMPACT_ATOMS: atom_id res chain seq x y z
N MET A 1 26.70 4.99 12.11
CA MET A 1 26.02 4.58 12.27
C MET A 1 25.34 4.11 11.67
N THR A 2 24.89 3.69 11.91
CA THR A 2 24.70 2.86 11.09
C THR A 2 23.35 2.88 10.62
N ASN A 3 23.14 3.26 9.40
CA ASN A 3 21.85 3.34 8.78
C ASN A 3 21.17 2.00 8.67
N ALA A 4 21.94 0.98 8.45
CA ALA A 4 21.38 -0.34 8.33
C ALA A 4 20.70 -0.77 9.64
N THR A 5 21.34 -0.48 10.76
CA THR A 5 20.75 -0.78 12.04
C THR A 5 19.46 -0.02 12.27
N THR A 6 19.45 1.24 11.92
CA THR A 6 18.23 2.05 12.06
C THR A 6 17.11 1.49 11.20
N THR A 7 17.42 1.12 9.97
CA THR A 7 16.42 0.56 9.07
C THR A 7 15.84 -0.74 9.61
N GLU A 8 16.70 -1.59 10.12
CA GLU A 8 16.24 -2.84 10.69
C GLU A 8 15.34 -2.63 11.89
N MET A 9 15.67 -1.68 12.74
CA MET A 9 14.84 -1.35 13.88
C MET A 9 13.47 -0.88 13.48
N ASP A 10 13.41 -0.04 12.45
CA ASP A 10 12.13 0.45 11.96
C ASP A 10 11.24 -0.67 11.45
N GLN A 11 11.84 -1.70 10.85
CA GLN A 11 11.08 -2.80 10.29
C GLN A 11 10.65 -3.82 11.33
N THR A 12 11.44 -3.99 12.39
CA THR A 12 11.23 -5.10 13.31
C THR A 12 10.63 -4.70 14.64
N THR A 13 10.80 -3.43 15.03
CA THR A 13 10.35 -2.98 16.34
C THR A 13 9.29 -1.90 16.28
N GLY A 14 8.98 -1.40 15.08
CA GLY A 14 7.98 -0.36 14.92
C GLY A 14 6.58 -0.90 15.05
N LEU A 15 5.63 0.00 15.25
CA LEU A 15 4.22 -0.35 15.28
C LEU A 15 3.73 -0.84 13.92
N TYR A 16 4.48 -0.53 12.88
CA TYR A 16 4.07 -0.78 11.50
C TYR A 16 5.09 -1.68 10.82
N ASP A 17 4.96 -2.96 11.05
CA ASP A 17 5.81 -3.95 10.39
C ASP A 17 5.05 -4.51 9.21
N MET A 18 5.61 -4.39 8.01
CA MET A 18 4.94 -4.83 6.79
C MET A 18 4.59 -6.32 6.82
N THR A 19 5.32 -7.12 7.59
CA THR A 19 4.99 -8.53 7.73
C THR A 19 3.64 -8.75 8.41
N ASN A 20 3.12 -7.74 9.11
CA ASN A 20 1.79 -7.83 9.70
C ASN A 20 0.69 -8.01 8.66
N LEU A 21 0.96 -7.65 7.40
CA LEU A 21 0.00 -7.89 6.33
C LEU A 21 -0.33 -9.37 6.16
N GLU A 22 0.56 -10.24 6.57
CA GLU A 22 0.29 -11.68 6.51
C GLU A 22 -0.88 -12.08 7.41
N LYS A 23 -1.14 -11.30 8.44
CA LYS A 23 -2.27 -11.55 9.35
C LYS A 23 -3.62 -11.37 8.65
N MET A 24 -3.64 -10.75 7.49
CA MET A 24 -4.87 -10.66 6.71
C MET A 24 -5.36 -12.04 6.26
N LYS A 25 -4.47 -13.03 6.24
CA LYS A 25 -4.86 -14.40 5.94
C LYS A 25 -5.86 -14.92 6.97
N ASP A 26 -5.73 -14.48 8.22
CA ASP A 26 -6.65 -14.89 9.28
C ASP A 26 -8.05 -14.35 9.00
N LEU A 27 -8.14 -13.13 8.47
CA LEU A 27 -9.43 -12.57 8.07
C LEU A 27 -10.07 -13.42 6.97
N GLY A 28 -9.26 -13.88 6.03
CA GLY A 28 -9.75 -14.76 4.97
C GLY A 28 -10.21 -16.10 5.51
N THR A 29 -9.58 -16.61 6.57
CA THR A 29 -9.96 -17.84 7.21
C THR A 29 -11.29 -17.70 7.96
N HIS A 30 -11.48 -16.60 8.68
CA HIS A 30 -12.63 -16.39 9.53
C HIS A 30 -13.83 -15.75 8.81
N ALA A 31 -13.58 -15.03 7.72
CA ALA A 31 -14.63 -14.39 6.94
C ALA A 31 -14.32 -14.52 5.44
N PRO A 32 -14.34 -15.75 4.90
CA PRO A 32 -13.86 -15.99 3.54
C PRO A 32 -14.66 -15.26 2.46
N GLU A 33 -15.97 -15.19 2.60
CA GLU A 33 -16.78 -14.54 1.58
C GLU A 33 -16.59 -13.04 1.57
N ALA A 34 -16.52 -12.44 2.75
CA ALA A 34 -16.28 -11.00 2.87
C ALA A 34 -14.91 -10.63 2.34
N MET A 35 -13.88 -11.39 2.70
CA MET A 35 -12.53 -11.12 2.24
C MET A 35 -12.42 -11.28 0.73
N LYS A 36 -13.05 -12.31 0.17
CA LYS A 36 -13.06 -12.56 -1.26
C LYS A 36 -13.70 -11.38 -2.01
N ALA A 37 -14.83 -10.91 -1.50
CA ALA A 37 -15.54 -9.79 -2.12
C ALA A 37 -14.73 -8.51 -2.03
N PHE A 38 -14.07 -8.26 -0.89
CA PHE A 38 -13.23 -7.09 -0.71
C PHE A 38 -12.05 -7.11 -1.67
N VAL A 39 -11.35 -8.24 -1.77
CA VAL A 39 -10.19 -8.36 -2.67
C VAL A 39 -10.63 -8.17 -4.12
N ALA A 40 -11.77 -8.72 -4.51
CA ALA A 40 -12.28 -8.57 -5.86
C ALA A 40 -12.63 -7.10 -6.15
N PHE A 41 -13.25 -6.42 -5.20
CA PHE A 41 -13.56 -5.00 -5.33
C PHE A 41 -12.29 -4.17 -5.46
N ASP A 42 -11.33 -4.39 -4.59
CA ASP A 42 -10.06 -3.65 -4.57
C ASP A 42 -9.34 -3.80 -5.91
N LYS A 43 -9.26 -5.04 -6.39
CA LYS A 43 -8.58 -5.33 -7.64
C LYS A 43 -9.28 -4.64 -8.83
N ALA A 44 -10.60 -4.68 -8.85
CA ALA A 44 -11.37 -4.05 -9.92
C ALA A 44 -11.28 -2.53 -9.87
N ALA A 45 -11.31 -1.97 -8.66
CA ALA A 45 -11.26 -0.52 -8.48
C ALA A 45 -9.92 0.06 -8.93
N LEU A 46 -8.83 -0.65 -8.69
CA LEU A 46 -7.48 -0.17 -9.02
C LEU A 46 -7.02 -0.60 -10.42
N ALA A 47 -7.81 -1.39 -11.12
CA ALA A 47 -7.47 -1.81 -12.48
C ALA A 47 -7.56 -0.64 -13.45
N ALA A 48 -6.86 -0.75 -14.57
CA ALA A 48 -6.89 0.27 -15.60
C ALA A 48 -8.32 0.47 -16.12
N GLY A 49 -8.72 1.71 -16.23
CA GLY A 49 -10.02 2.10 -16.74
C GLY A 49 -9.88 3.45 -17.42
N ALA A 50 -10.87 4.33 -17.23
CA ALA A 50 -10.75 5.69 -17.74
C ALA A 50 -9.54 6.40 -17.14
N ILE A 51 -9.14 6.00 -15.94
CA ILE A 51 -7.95 6.53 -15.28
C ILE A 51 -6.88 5.45 -15.30
N PRO A 52 -5.67 5.74 -15.79
CA PRO A 52 -4.57 4.77 -15.79
C PRO A 52 -4.18 4.33 -14.39
N VAL A 53 -3.66 3.11 -14.27
CA VAL A 53 -3.27 2.54 -12.98
C VAL A 53 -2.30 3.45 -12.23
N LYS A 54 -1.33 4.03 -12.91
CA LYS A 54 -0.35 4.93 -12.28
C LYS A 54 -1.04 6.01 -11.45
N TYR A 55 -2.04 6.65 -12.03
CA TYR A 55 -2.72 7.74 -11.34
C TYR A 55 -3.66 7.23 -10.25
N LYS A 56 -4.26 6.06 -10.45
CA LYS A 56 -5.06 5.46 -9.38
C LYS A 56 -4.19 5.13 -8.17
N GLU A 57 -2.99 4.63 -8.39
CA GLU A 57 -2.08 4.33 -7.29
C GLU A 57 -1.58 5.60 -6.61
N LEU A 58 -1.32 6.67 -7.38
CA LEU A 58 -0.94 7.96 -6.79
C LEU A 58 -2.08 8.53 -5.95
N MET A 59 -3.32 8.40 -6.40
CA MET A 59 -4.48 8.84 -5.63
C MET A 59 -4.63 8.03 -4.35
N ALA A 60 -4.46 6.71 -4.45
CA ALA A 60 -4.56 5.84 -3.28
C ALA A 60 -3.49 6.19 -2.25
N MET A 61 -2.28 6.49 -2.72
CA MET A 61 -1.19 6.92 -1.85
C MET A 61 -1.54 8.22 -1.16
N ALA A 62 -2.06 9.20 -1.89
CA ALA A 62 -2.44 10.48 -1.33
C ALA A 62 -3.52 10.33 -0.25
N VAL A 63 -4.52 9.49 -0.50
CA VAL A 63 -5.55 9.19 0.50
C VAL A 63 -4.92 8.52 1.72
N ALA A 64 -3.98 7.62 1.51
CA ALA A 64 -3.32 6.93 2.61
C ALA A 64 -2.56 7.89 3.54
N PHE A 65 -2.01 8.98 3.00
CA PHE A 65 -1.40 10.01 3.84
C PHE A 65 -2.42 10.67 4.75
N THR A 66 -3.64 10.90 4.26
CA THR A 66 -4.68 11.52 5.09
C THR A 66 -5.22 10.58 6.15
N THR A 67 -5.29 9.30 5.85
CA THR A 67 -5.77 8.30 6.82
C THR A 67 -4.65 7.80 7.71
N GLN A 68 -3.41 8.21 7.44
CA GLN A 68 -2.24 7.81 8.22
C GLN A 68 -2.06 6.29 8.26
N CYS A 69 -2.23 5.64 7.11
CA CYS A 69 -2.05 4.21 7.00
C CYS A 69 -0.67 3.91 6.40
N PRO A 70 0.35 3.61 7.20
CA PRO A 70 1.70 3.39 6.68
C PRO A 70 1.78 2.17 5.75
N TYR A 71 0.99 1.14 5.99
CA TYR A 71 0.95 -0.02 5.08
C TYR A 71 0.46 0.40 3.70
N CYS A 72 -0.60 1.21 3.67
CA CYS A 72 -1.17 1.68 2.41
C CYS A 72 -0.21 2.61 1.69
N ILE A 73 0.47 3.48 2.42
CA ILE A 73 1.46 4.39 1.84
C ILE A 73 2.54 3.58 1.13
N GLU A 74 3.11 2.61 1.80
CA GLU A 74 4.19 1.82 1.21
C GLU A 74 3.71 0.99 0.03
N LEU A 75 2.58 0.30 0.16
CA LEU A 75 2.05 -0.54 -0.91
C LEU A 75 1.74 0.28 -2.16
N HIS A 76 1.03 1.40 -2.00
CA HIS A 76 0.61 2.19 -3.16
C HIS A 76 1.76 2.98 -3.77
N THR A 77 2.73 3.43 -2.95
CA THR A 77 3.92 4.07 -3.48
C THR A 77 4.72 3.11 -4.36
N ASN A 78 4.90 1.89 -3.89
CA ASN A 78 5.62 0.89 -4.67
C ASN A 78 4.87 0.53 -5.95
N LYS A 79 3.55 0.40 -5.87
CA LYS A 79 2.74 0.14 -7.06
C LYS A 79 2.81 1.30 -8.05
N ALA A 80 2.75 2.53 -7.56
CA ALA A 80 2.86 3.70 -8.43
C ALA A 80 4.17 3.67 -9.22
N ARG A 81 5.27 3.36 -8.54
CA ARG A 81 6.57 3.25 -9.22
C ARG A 81 6.58 2.13 -10.24
N GLU A 82 5.98 1.00 -9.90
CA GLU A 82 5.88 -0.14 -10.79
C GLU A 82 5.17 0.22 -12.09
N TYR A 83 4.19 1.11 -12.01
CA TYR A 83 3.44 1.57 -13.17
C TYR A 83 3.96 2.88 -13.74
N GLY A 84 5.19 3.26 -13.40
CA GLY A 84 5.89 4.32 -14.09
C GLY A 84 5.84 5.70 -13.45
N ALA A 85 5.38 5.81 -12.21
CA ALA A 85 5.38 7.09 -11.54
C ALA A 85 6.81 7.52 -11.24
N SER A 86 7.12 8.77 -11.53
CA SER A 86 8.43 9.35 -11.23
C SER A 86 8.47 9.83 -9.79
N ASP A 87 9.69 10.05 -9.28
CA ASP A 87 9.85 10.61 -7.94
C ASP A 87 9.18 11.97 -7.80
N PRO A 88 9.29 12.90 -8.77
CA PRO A 88 8.52 14.13 -8.68
C PRO A 88 7.01 13.92 -8.63
N GLU A 89 6.48 12.98 -9.41
CA GLU A 89 5.04 12.70 -9.36
C GLU A 89 4.61 12.20 -8.00
N ILE A 90 5.41 11.32 -7.40
CA ILE A 90 5.14 10.81 -6.07
C ILE A 90 5.19 11.94 -5.05
N ALA A 91 6.22 12.77 -5.12
CA ALA A 91 6.38 13.87 -4.18
C ALA A 91 5.24 14.88 -4.27
N GLU A 92 4.76 15.16 -5.48
CA GLU A 92 3.69 16.13 -5.67
C GLU A 92 2.31 15.59 -5.30
N SER A 93 2.19 14.27 -5.13
CA SER A 93 0.93 13.65 -4.75
C SER A 93 0.64 13.72 -3.26
N VAL A 94 1.63 14.11 -2.46
CA VAL A 94 1.51 14.14 -1.00
C VAL A 94 0.72 15.35 -0.50
#